data_deee327a777f13668f1a42e4255fe104
#
_entry.id   deee327a777f13668f1a42e4255fe104
#
_cell.length_a   1.000
_cell.length_b   1.000
_cell.length_c   1.000
_cell.angle_alpha   90.00
_cell.angle_beta   90.00
_cell.angle_gamma   90.00
#
_symmetry.space_group_name_H-M   'P 1'
#
loop_
_entity.id
_entity.type
_entity.pdbx_description
1 polymer ?
#
loop_
_entity_poly.entity_id
_entity_poly.type
_entity_poly.pdbx_seq_one_letter_code
_entity_poly.pdbx_strand_id
1 'polypeptide(L)'
;PEPVAATLSYRHDEQSPDSGCVLTVDFGGGTLDLSVVEYSGTSFDVLSTSGISLGGDHIDQLIFRELLFPHFGKGETWSRVKDGRLIENDFPFEEYEDKLLNWAVTYILNQNQYRSKIIDRIAQGGQGKEKFERLLELITHNFSYLVFQSIKDAKAALSNVEETVIDVPELDLAVPFSRDQFEQIMTDVLGRIETVTEEVLQRSGKGRADIDIVIRTGGSSQIAAVKRLLEKQFPGKVTEHDPFTSVAAGLAIASYYGY
;
A
#
# COMPACT_ATOMS: atom_id res chain seq x y z
N PRO A 1 7.20 -19.05 14.41
CA PRO A 1 6.68 -18.30 13.25
C PRO A 1 5.89 -17.07 13.70
N GLU A 2 5.92 -15.98 12.93
CA GLU A 2 5.23 -14.71 13.25
C GLU A 2 3.72 -14.88 13.54
N PRO A 3 2.95 -15.68 12.78
CA PRO A 3 1.52 -15.89 13.06
C PRO A 3 1.26 -16.55 14.41
N VAL A 4 2.13 -17.47 14.83
CA VAL A 4 2.04 -18.10 16.15
C VAL A 4 2.32 -17.05 17.23
N ALA A 5 3.30 -16.19 17.02
CA ALA A 5 3.62 -15.12 17.97
C ALA A 5 2.45 -14.14 18.13
N ALA A 6 1.82 -13.71 17.04
CA ALA A 6 0.63 -12.84 17.08
C ALA A 6 -0.53 -13.53 17.83
N THR A 7 -0.77 -14.82 17.58
CA THR A 7 -1.79 -15.61 18.28
C THR A 7 -1.47 -15.76 19.78
N LEU A 8 -0.21 -15.98 20.13
CA LEU A 8 0.24 -16.08 21.53
C LEU A 8 0.05 -14.76 22.28
N SER A 9 0.45 -13.64 21.67
CA SER A 9 0.27 -12.32 22.25
C SER A 9 -1.21 -12.04 22.51
N TYR A 10 -2.07 -12.30 21.53
CA TYR A 10 -3.51 -12.14 21.67
C TYR A 10 -4.07 -13.00 22.84
N ARG A 11 -3.70 -14.27 22.90
CA ARG A 11 -4.18 -15.18 23.97
C ARG A 11 -3.73 -14.79 25.37
N HIS A 12 -2.55 -14.19 25.48
CA HIS A 12 -2.02 -13.73 26.76
C HIS A 12 -2.79 -12.52 27.29
N ASP A 13 -3.19 -11.62 26.41
CA ASP A 13 -3.87 -10.38 26.79
C ASP A 13 -5.38 -10.59 27.01
N GLU A 14 -5.99 -11.55 26.31
CA GLU A 14 -7.39 -11.89 26.39
C GLU A 14 -7.59 -13.23 27.09
N GLN A 15 -8.66 -13.37 27.86
CA GLN A 15 -9.07 -14.67 28.44
C GLN A 15 -9.69 -15.54 27.35
N SER A 16 -8.86 -15.99 26.43
CA SER A 16 -9.29 -16.80 25.28
C SER A 16 -9.57 -18.25 25.69
N PRO A 17 -10.46 -18.98 24.97
CA PRO A 17 -10.68 -20.40 25.18
C PRO A 17 -9.37 -21.21 25.10
N ASP A 18 -9.39 -22.42 25.70
CA ASP A 18 -8.21 -23.30 25.68
C ASP A 18 -7.88 -23.84 24.29
N SER A 19 -8.81 -23.78 23.34
CA SER A 19 -8.60 -24.20 21.95
C SER A 19 -9.37 -23.31 20.99
N GLY A 20 -8.86 -23.15 19.77
CA GLY A 20 -9.52 -22.36 18.73
C GLY A 20 -8.74 -22.32 17.42
N CYS A 21 -9.38 -21.75 16.42
CA CYS A 21 -8.82 -21.55 15.09
C CYS A 21 -8.77 -20.05 14.77
N VAL A 22 -7.58 -19.55 14.46
CA VAL A 22 -7.30 -18.12 14.26
C VAL A 22 -6.85 -17.89 12.83
N LEU A 23 -7.41 -16.87 12.19
CA LEU A 23 -6.85 -16.30 10.97
C LEU A 23 -6.04 -15.04 11.37
N THR A 24 -4.73 -15.07 11.14
CA THR A 24 -3.90 -13.85 11.24
C THR A 24 -3.83 -13.17 9.89
N VAL A 25 -4.02 -11.86 9.89
CA VAL A 25 -3.92 -10.98 8.71
C VAL A 25 -2.92 -9.89 9.03
N ASP A 26 -1.68 -10.11 8.59
CA ASP A 26 -0.62 -9.12 8.72
C ASP A 26 -0.50 -8.32 7.42
N PHE A 27 -0.96 -7.07 7.47
CA PHE A 27 -0.92 -6.16 6.34
C PHE A 27 0.01 -4.99 6.63
N GLY A 28 1.27 -5.21 6.30
CA GLY A 28 2.38 -4.29 6.55
C GLY A 28 2.58 -3.24 5.44
N GLY A 29 3.79 -2.67 5.41
CA GLY A 29 4.20 -1.71 4.39
C GLY A 29 4.49 -2.37 3.03
N GLY A 30 5.12 -3.55 3.01
CA GLY A 30 5.55 -4.24 1.80
C GLY A 30 4.73 -5.47 1.42
N THR A 31 4.19 -6.18 2.40
CA THR A 31 3.52 -7.48 2.23
C THR A 31 2.16 -7.55 2.92
N LEU A 32 1.35 -8.47 2.43
CA LEU A 32 0.18 -8.99 3.08
C LEU A 32 0.41 -10.47 3.32
N ASP A 33 0.42 -10.89 4.58
CA ASP A 33 0.65 -12.25 5.00
C ASP A 33 -0.55 -12.77 5.80
N LEU A 34 -1.13 -13.88 5.36
CA LEU A 34 -2.26 -14.54 6.02
C LEU A 34 -1.85 -15.93 6.48
N SER A 35 -2.29 -16.31 7.68
CA SER A 35 -2.06 -17.65 8.20
C SER A 35 -3.25 -18.14 9.01
N VAL A 36 -3.56 -19.44 8.85
CA VAL A 36 -4.53 -20.14 9.70
C VAL A 36 -3.77 -20.93 10.74
N VAL A 37 -4.01 -20.60 12.00
CA VAL A 37 -3.38 -21.22 13.17
C VAL A 37 -4.44 -21.90 14.02
N GLU A 38 -4.29 -23.20 14.26
CA GLU A 38 -5.09 -23.93 15.26
C GLU A 38 -4.29 -24.07 16.55
N TYR A 39 -4.94 -23.88 17.68
CA TYR A 39 -4.28 -24.05 18.97
C TYR A 39 -5.13 -24.87 19.92
N SER A 40 -4.45 -25.64 20.79
CA SER A 40 -5.07 -26.38 21.89
C SER A 40 -4.10 -26.43 23.07
N GLY A 41 -4.49 -25.78 24.18
CA GLY A 41 -3.60 -25.59 25.33
C GLY A 41 -2.34 -24.83 24.93
N THR A 42 -1.20 -25.48 25.01
CA THR A 42 0.12 -24.92 24.64
C THR A 42 0.61 -25.32 23.24
N SER A 43 -0.18 -26.14 22.52
CA SER A 43 0.14 -26.55 21.15
C SER A 43 -0.40 -25.53 20.15
N PHE A 44 0.42 -25.21 19.12
CA PHE A 44 0.08 -24.29 18.03
C PHE A 44 0.49 -24.93 16.71
N ASP A 45 -0.49 -25.15 15.84
CA ASP A 45 -0.30 -25.73 14.52
C ASP A 45 -0.64 -24.70 13.43
N VAL A 46 0.34 -24.32 12.61
CA VAL A 46 0.10 -23.49 11.44
C VAL A 46 -0.41 -24.37 10.31
N LEU A 47 -1.71 -24.36 10.06
CA LEU A 47 -2.37 -25.20 9.07
C LEU A 47 -2.06 -24.75 7.65
N SER A 48 -1.98 -23.45 7.43
CA SER A 48 -1.65 -22.87 6.12
C SER A 48 -1.12 -21.45 6.27
N THR A 49 -0.34 -21.01 5.29
CA THR A 49 0.09 -19.64 5.15
C THR A 49 0.09 -19.23 3.67
N SER A 50 -0.21 -17.98 3.39
CA SER A 50 -0.12 -17.39 2.06
C SER A 50 0.32 -15.94 2.21
N GLY A 51 1.25 -15.50 1.37
CA GLY A 51 1.77 -14.14 1.37
C GLY A 51 1.88 -13.59 -0.05
N ILE A 52 1.59 -12.31 -0.21
CA ILE A 52 1.75 -11.60 -1.48
C ILE A 52 2.48 -10.26 -1.26
N SER A 53 3.23 -9.83 -2.28
CA SER A 53 3.85 -8.50 -2.33
C SER A 53 2.79 -7.44 -2.56
N LEU A 54 2.04 -7.14 -1.52
CA LEU A 54 0.98 -6.16 -1.48
C LEU A 54 1.03 -5.50 -0.11
N GLY A 55 1.38 -4.24 -0.06
CA GLY A 55 1.51 -3.51 1.20
C GLY A 55 1.16 -2.04 1.06
N GLY A 56 1.35 -1.29 2.13
CA GLY A 56 1.11 0.15 2.15
C GLY A 56 1.89 0.91 1.10
N ASP A 57 3.12 0.49 0.80
CA ASP A 57 3.95 1.12 -0.24
C ASP A 57 3.36 0.93 -1.65
N HIS A 58 2.76 -0.24 -1.93
CA HIS A 58 2.04 -0.46 -3.19
C HIS A 58 0.80 0.44 -3.29
N ILE A 59 0.08 0.61 -2.19
CA ILE A 59 -1.07 1.53 -2.14
C ILE A 59 -0.62 2.98 -2.41
N ASP A 60 0.50 3.41 -1.82
CA ASP A 60 1.08 4.73 -2.06
C ASP A 60 1.46 4.93 -3.53
N GLN A 61 2.01 3.90 -4.17
CA GLN A 61 2.30 3.91 -5.62
C GLN A 61 1.03 4.03 -6.47
N LEU A 62 -0.07 3.37 -6.10
CA LEU A 62 -1.36 3.51 -6.78
C LEU A 62 -1.90 4.93 -6.65
N ILE A 63 -1.86 5.52 -5.46
CA ILE A 63 -2.27 6.91 -5.22
C ILE A 63 -1.42 7.86 -6.07
N PHE A 64 -0.10 7.69 -6.08
CA PHE A 64 0.80 8.51 -6.89
C PHE A 64 0.43 8.42 -8.37
N ARG A 65 0.24 7.20 -8.89
CA ARG A 65 -0.08 6.95 -10.30
C ARG A 65 -1.42 7.58 -10.72
N GLU A 66 -2.45 7.40 -9.91
CA GLU A 66 -3.81 7.81 -10.26
C GLU A 66 -4.03 9.31 -10.06
N LEU A 67 -3.51 9.88 -8.98
CA LEU A 67 -3.82 11.26 -8.60
C LEU A 67 -2.74 12.27 -9.00
N LEU A 68 -1.46 11.88 -8.94
CA LEU A 68 -0.38 12.86 -9.11
C LEU A 68 0.29 12.83 -10.49
N PHE A 69 0.38 11.70 -11.17
CA PHE A 69 1.00 11.63 -12.49
C PHE A 69 0.44 12.64 -13.51
N PRO A 70 -0.89 12.92 -13.54
CA PRO A 70 -1.43 13.98 -14.39
C PRO A 70 -0.83 15.37 -14.14
N HIS A 71 -0.37 15.63 -12.91
CA HIS A 71 0.27 16.90 -12.52
C HIS A 71 1.76 16.95 -12.86
N PHE A 72 2.32 15.82 -13.32
CA PHE A 72 3.71 15.68 -13.79
C PHE A 72 3.82 15.46 -15.30
N GLY A 73 2.71 15.59 -16.04
CA GLY A 73 2.70 15.54 -17.50
C GLY A 73 2.25 14.21 -18.10
N LYS A 74 1.73 13.26 -17.31
CA LYS A 74 1.08 12.07 -17.87
C LYS A 74 -0.16 12.48 -18.69
N GLY A 75 -0.27 11.93 -19.91
CA GLY A 75 -1.35 12.26 -20.84
C GLY A 75 -1.14 13.54 -21.65
N GLU A 76 0.00 14.23 -21.48
CA GLU A 76 0.33 15.39 -22.30
C GLU A 76 1.04 14.99 -23.60
N THR A 77 0.92 15.85 -24.62
CA THR A 77 1.58 15.67 -25.90
C THR A 77 2.87 16.53 -26.01
N TRP A 78 3.72 16.18 -26.94
CA TRP A 78 4.88 16.96 -27.35
C TRP A 78 5.07 16.94 -28.86
N SER A 79 5.68 17.98 -29.38
CA SER A 79 5.97 18.10 -30.81
C SER A 79 7.43 17.77 -31.11
N ARG A 80 7.67 17.04 -32.18
CA ARG A 80 9.02 16.72 -32.70
C ARG A 80 9.10 17.01 -34.18
N VAL A 81 10.24 17.50 -34.62
CA VAL A 81 10.52 17.63 -36.06
C VAL A 81 11.11 16.31 -36.56
N LYS A 82 10.43 15.65 -37.49
CA LYS A 82 10.90 14.46 -38.18
C LYS A 82 10.76 14.69 -39.70
N ASP A 83 11.85 14.52 -40.42
CA ASP A 83 11.89 14.72 -41.87
C ASP A 83 11.33 16.09 -42.32
N GLY A 84 11.64 17.15 -41.54
CA GLY A 84 11.17 18.51 -41.79
C GLY A 84 9.69 18.78 -41.52
N ARG A 85 8.99 17.83 -40.92
CA ARG A 85 7.57 17.95 -40.53
C ARG A 85 7.44 17.97 -39.02
N LEU A 86 6.57 18.84 -38.52
CA LEU A 86 6.19 18.83 -37.12
C LEU A 86 5.19 17.67 -36.88
N ILE A 87 5.53 16.77 -36.00
CA ILE A 87 4.69 15.64 -35.60
C ILE A 87 4.40 15.79 -34.13
N GLU A 88 3.13 15.77 -33.78
CA GLU A 88 2.66 15.72 -32.39
C GLU A 88 2.45 14.26 -31.98
N ASN A 89 2.95 13.89 -30.82
CA ASN A 89 2.82 12.55 -30.23
C ASN A 89 2.57 12.70 -28.74
N ASP A 90 2.12 11.61 -28.12
CA ASP A 90 2.09 11.53 -26.66
C ASP A 90 3.52 11.66 -26.10
N PHE A 91 3.66 12.39 -25.00
CA PHE A 91 4.92 12.40 -24.28
C PHE A 91 5.19 11.01 -23.70
N PRO A 92 6.37 10.43 -23.85
CA PRO A 92 6.66 9.06 -23.44
C PRO A 92 6.81 8.96 -21.90
N PHE A 93 5.72 9.24 -21.19
CA PHE A 93 5.70 9.30 -19.72
C PHE A 93 5.98 7.94 -19.09
N GLU A 94 5.68 6.83 -19.78
CA GLU A 94 5.95 5.47 -19.36
C GLU A 94 7.44 5.18 -19.09
N GLU A 95 8.34 5.91 -19.71
CA GLU A 95 9.78 5.79 -19.45
C GLU A 95 10.16 6.27 -18.03
N TYR A 96 9.30 7.06 -17.42
CA TYR A 96 9.48 7.67 -16.09
C TYR A 96 8.73 6.93 -14.99
N GLU A 97 7.60 6.29 -15.30
CA GLU A 97 6.64 5.76 -14.33
C GLU A 97 7.28 4.88 -13.27
N ASP A 98 7.96 3.81 -13.66
CA ASP A 98 8.55 2.85 -12.70
C ASP A 98 9.57 3.50 -11.77
N LYS A 99 10.31 4.50 -12.28
CA LYS A 99 11.33 5.20 -11.52
C LYS A 99 10.73 6.24 -10.58
N LEU A 100 9.62 6.89 -10.99
CA LEU A 100 8.85 7.79 -10.14
C LEU A 100 8.16 7.04 -9.00
N LEU A 101 7.69 5.81 -9.24
CA LEU A 101 7.05 4.96 -8.24
C LEU A 101 8.02 4.36 -7.22
N ASN A 102 9.31 4.56 -7.39
CA ASN A 102 10.32 4.11 -6.45
C ASN A 102 11.27 5.26 -6.08
N TRP A 103 10.96 5.94 -4.97
CA TRP A 103 11.71 7.11 -4.52
C TRP A 103 13.22 6.85 -4.34
N ALA A 104 13.62 5.60 -4.05
CA ALA A 104 15.02 5.24 -3.87
C ALA A 104 15.83 5.27 -5.18
N VAL A 105 15.18 5.15 -6.34
CA VAL A 105 15.85 5.15 -7.66
C VAL A 105 15.46 6.32 -8.56
N THR A 106 14.59 7.23 -8.09
CA THR A 106 14.14 8.41 -8.85
C THR A 106 15.32 9.28 -9.33
N TYR A 107 16.43 9.32 -8.59
CA TYR A 107 17.63 10.06 -8.98
C TYR A 107 18.18 9.64 -10.37
N ILE A 108 17.86 8.43 -10.86
CA ILE A 108 18.25 7.96 -12.19
C ILE A 108 17.64 8.85 -13.28
N LEU A 109 16.45 9.41 -13.04
CA LEU A 109 15.77 10.31 -13.98
C LEU A 109 16.52 11.64 -14.18
N ASN A 110 17.48 11.98 -13.30
CA ASN A 110 18.31 13.16 -13.44
C ASN A 110 19.39 13.03 -14.55
N GLN A 111 19.48 11.88 -15.21
CA GLN A 111 20.38 11.66 -16.35
C GLN A 111 19.88 12.41 -17.60
N ASN A 112 20.80 12.84 -18.46
CA ASN A 112 20.49 13.64 -19.64
C ASN A 112 19.46 13.00 -20.58
N GLN A 113 19.46 11.68 -20.70
CA GLN A 113 18.50 10.95 -21.57
C GLN A 113 17.03 11.16 -21.18
N TYR A 114 16.74 11.41 -19.91
CA TYR A 114 15.41 11.72 -19.42
C TYR A 114 15.18 13.24 -19.38
N ARG A 115 16.11 13.99 -18.78
CA ARG A 115 15.97 15.44 -18.61
C ARG A 115 15.83 16.20 -19.92
N SER A 116 16.58 15.83 -20.96
CA SER A 116 16.51 16.53 -22.25
C SER A 116 15.09 16.52 -22.83
N LYS A 117 14.38 15.40 -22.76
CA LYS A 117 13.00 15.29 -23.24
C LYS A 117 12.05 16.22 -22.48
N ILE A 118 12.20 16.33 -21.16
CA ILE A 118 11.42 17.23 -20.32
C ILE A 118 11.72 18.68 -20.67
N ILE A 119 13.01 19.04 -20.80
CA ILE A 119 13.46 20.40 -21.16
C ILE A 119 12.95 20.79 -22.55
N ASP A 120 13.05 19.88 -23.51
CA ASP A 120 12.55 20.10 -24.88
C ASP A 120 11.03 20.32 -24.87
N ARG A 121 10.29 19.59 -24.04
CA ARG A 121 8.84 19.78 -23.89
C ARG A 121 8.51 21.13 -23.23
N ILE A 122 9.25 21.52 -22.19
CA ILE A 122 9.11 22.85 -21.55
C ILE A 122 9.36 23.97 -22.55
N ALA A 123 10.40 23.83 -23.39
CA ALA A 123 10.76 24.83 -24.41
C ALA A 123 9.67 25.02 -25.47
N GLN A 124 8.83 24.03 -25.73
CA GLN A 124 7.69 24.13 -26.64
C GLN A 124 6.59 25.03 -26.08
N GLY A 125 6.55 25.24 -24.77
CA GLY A 125 5.54 26.06 -24.11
C GLY A 125 4.13 25.43 -24.17
N GLY A 126 3.12 26.30 -24.15
CA GLY A 126 1.72 25.89 -24.26
C GLY A 126 1.13 25.25 -23.02
N GLN A 127 -0.03 24.63 -23.19
CA GLN A 127 -0.73 23.95 -22.09
C GLN A 127 0.10 22.78 -21.57
N GLY A 128 0.12 22.58 -20.27
CA GLY A 128 0.89 21.51 -19.63
C GLY A 128 2.38 21.82 -19.36
N LYS A 129 2.90 23.00 -19.78
CA LYS A 129 4.28 23.38 -19.50
C LYS A 129 4.63 23.29 -18.02
N GLU A 130 3.78 23.82 -17.15
CA GLU A 130 3.97 23.83 -15.69
C GLU A 130 4.09 22.43 -15.09
N LYS A 131 3.41 21.45 -15.68
CA LYS A 131 3.49 20.05 -15.26
C LYS A 131 4.89 19.48 -15.49
N PHE A 132 5.51 19.81 -16.61
CA PHE A 132 6.88 19.39 -16.92
C PHE A 132 7.94 20.17 -16.15
N GLU A 133 7.70 21.44 -15.84
CA GLU A 133 8.55 22.21 -14.93
C GLU A 133 8.53 21.55 -13.54
N ARG A 134 7.37 21.18 -13.03
CA ARG A 134 7.21 20.44 -11.77
C ARG A 134 7.90 19.07 -11.81
N LEU A 135 7.78 18.32 -12.92
CA LEU A 135 8.48 17.05 -13.09
C LEU A 135 10.01 17.24 -13.08
N LEU A 136 10.51 18.27 -13.77
CA LEU A 136 11.93 18.59 -13.78
C LEU A 136 12.45 18.98 -12.40
N GLU A 137 11.67 19.73 -11.64
CA GLU A 137 11.99 20.14 -10.28
C GLU A 137 12.03 18.96 -9.32
N LEU A 138 11.02 18.09 -9.37
CA LEU A 138 10.98 16.84 -8.62
C LEU A 138 12.26 16.01 -8.83
N ILE A 139 12.67 15.83 -10.10
CA ILE A 139 13.83 15.01 -10.47
C ILE A 139 15.14 15.71 -10.06
N THR A 140 15.26 17.01 -10.32
CA THR A 140 16.50 17.75 -10.09
C THR A 140 16.83 17.85 -8.60
N HIS A 141 15.83 18.06 -7.75
CA HIS A 141 15.98 18.20 -6.31
C HIS A 141 15.70 16.91 -5.53
N ASN A 142 15.35 15.83 -6.24
CA ASN A 142 15.04 14.52 -5.66
C ASN A 142 13.92 14.58 -4.60
N PHE A 143 12.84 15.31 -4.90
CA PHE A 143 11.71 15.48 -3.98
C PHE A 143 10.76 14.30 -3.90
N SER A 144 11.09 13.17 -4.53
CA SER A 144 10.25 11.97 -4.53
C SER A 144 9.91 11.48 -3.13
N TYR A 145 10.86 11.54 -2.18
CA TYR A 145 10.59 11.18 -0.78
C TYR A 145 9.50 12.06 -0.16
N LEU A 146 9.52 13.38 -0.42
CA LEU A 146 8.50 14.31 0.08
C LEU A 146 7.13 14.01 -0.49
N VAL A 147 7.05 13.68 -1.79
CA VAL A 147 5.81 13.26 -2.43
C VAL A 147 5.24 12.00 -1.75
N PHE A 148 6.05 10.96 -1.54
CA PHE A 148 5.59 9.75 -0.86
C PHE A 148 5.22 10.00 0.60
N GLN A 149 5.93 10.88 1.29
CA GLN A 149 5.58 11.25 2.66
C GLN A 149 4.21 11.95 2.71
N SER A 150 3.96 12.91 1.82
CA SER A 150 2.67 13.59 1.73
C SER A 150 1.52 12.63 1.39
N ILE A 151 1.76 11.65 0.51
CA ILE A 151 0.78 10.59 0.23
C ILE A 151 0.48 9.78 1.50
N LYS A 152 1.50 9.36 2.25
CA LYS A 152 1.34 8.60 3.49
C LYS A 152 0.55 9.38 4.53
N ASP A 153 0.85 10.65 4.69
CA ASP A 153 0.17 11.53 5.64
C ASP A 153 -1.30 11.74 5.25
N ALA A 154 -1.57 11.99 3.97
CA ALA A 154 -2.93 12.14 3.46
C ALA A 154 -3.74 10.83 3.59
N LYS A 155 -3.14 9.67 3.26
CA LYS A 155 -3.75 8.36 3.45
C LYS A 155 -4.11 8.09 4.92
N ALA A 156 -3.21 8.44 5.85
CA ALA A 156 -3.46 8.30 7.28
C ALA A 156 -4.58 9.23 7.75
N ALA A 157 -4.63 10.47 7.26
CA ALA A 157 -5.67 11.44 7.59
C ALA A 157 -7.07 10.95 7.21
N LEU A 158 -7.22 10.29 6.03
CA LEU A 158 -8.51 9.73 5.57
C LEU A 158 -9.08 8.64 6.48
N SER A 159 -8.33 8.13 7.46
CA SER A 159 -8.89 7.27 8.50
C SER A 159 -9.86 8.03 9.43
N ASN A 160 -9.69 9.35 9.55
CA ASN A 160 -10.44 10.20 10.49
C ASN A 160 -11.33 11.25 9.80
N VAL A 161 -11.00 11.63 8.55
CA VAL A 161 -11.72 12.65 7.79
C VAL A 161 -12.20 12.11 6.44
N GLU A 162 -13.19 12.77 5.83
CA GLU A 162 -13.73 12.39 4.51
C GLU A 162 -12.88 12.94 3.36
N GLU A 163 -12.22 14.08 3.58
CA GLU A 163 -11.43 14.78 2.58
C GLU A 163 -10.13 15.31 3.19
N THR A 164 -9.08 15.32 2.39
CA THR A 164 -7.77 15.85 2.72
C THR A 164 -7.09 16.39 1.47
N VAL A 165 -5.84 16.82 1.59
CA VAL A 165 -5.03 17.30 0.48
C VAL A 165 -3.69 16.59 0.52
N ILE A 166 -3.23 16.09 -0.63
CA ILE A 166 -1.83 15.70 -0.82
C ILE A 166 -1.09 17.00 -1.16
N ASP A 167 -0.36 17.54 -0.19
CA ASP A 167 0.30 18.83 -0.29
C ASP A 167 1.82 18.66 -0.33
N VAL A 168 2.44 19.17 -1.39
CA VAL A 168 3.90 19.17 -1.59
C VAL A 168 4.32 20.61 -1.96
N PRO A 169 4.49 21.47 -0.96
CA PRO A 169 4.78 22.89 -1.19
C PRO A 169 6.02 23.15 -2.04
N GLU A 170 7.03 22.29 -1.93
CA GLU A 170 8.27 22.37 -2.71
C GLU A 170 8.06 22.25 -4.21
N LEU A 171 6.91 21.69 -4.62
CA LEU A 171 6.52 21.48 -6.02
C LEU A 171 5.33 22.37 -6.43
N ASP A 172 4.89 23.28 -5.56
CA ASP A 172 3.63 24.04 -5.75
C ASP A 172 2.48 23.09 -6.17
N LEU A 173 2.33 22.01 -5.41
CA LEU A 173 1.38 20.94 -5.71
C LEU A 173 0.49 20.66 -4.51
N ALA A 174 -0.81 20.92 -4.68
CA ALA A 174 -1.85 20.58 -3.72
C ALA A 174 -2.99 19.86 -4.44
N VAL A 175 -3.17 18.58 -4.16
CA VAL A 175 -4.16 17.73 -4.83
C VAL A 175 -5.23 17.31 -3.83
N PRO A 176 -6.50 17.68 -4.03
CA PRO A 176 -7.61 17.20 -3.21
C PRO A 176 -7.69 15.67 -3.26
N PHE A 177 -7.91 15.04 -2.11
CA PHE A 177 -7.99 13.60 -1.99
C PHE A 177 -9.13 13.22 -1.04
N SER A 178 -10.12 12.51 -1.55
CA SER A 178 -11.28 12.09 -0.79
C SER A 178 -11.22 10.59 -0.45
N ARG A 179 -12.00 10.21 0.57
CA ARG A 179 -12.17 8.80 0.94
C ARG A 179 -12.78 7.99 -0.21
N ASP A 180 -13.73 8.56 -0.95
CA ASP A 180 -14.34 7.88 -2.10
C ASP A 180 -13.32 7.57 -3.20
N GLN A 181 -12.45 8.54 -3.54
CA GLN A 181 -11.35 8.32 -4.48
C GLN A 181 -10.39 7.24 -3.96
N PHE A 182 -10.07 7.26 -2.67
CA PHE A 182 -9.22 6.26 -2.06
C PHE A 182 -9.86 4.86 -2.14
N GLU A 183 -11.14 4.72 -1.88
CA GLU A 183 -11.85 3.45 -1.97
C GLU A 183 -11.90 2.91 -3.40
N GLN A 184 -12.03 3.78 -4.41
CA GLN A 184 -11.93 3.40 -5.80
C GLN A 184 -10.53 2.84 -6.14
N ILE A 185 -9.48 3.52 -5.72
CA ILE A 185 -8.09 3.08 -5.89
C ILE A 185 -7.86 1.71 -5.20
N MET A 186 -8.49 1.48 -4.06
CA MET A 186 -8.38 0.25 -3.29
C MET A 186 -9.13 -0.95 -3.88
N THR A 187 -9.97 -0.78 -4.90
CA THR A 187 -10.87 -1.84 -5.40
C THR A 187 -10.10 -3.12 -5.76
N ASP A 188 -9.04 -3.02 -6.54
CA ASP A 188 -8.23 -4.19 -6.94
C ASP A 188 -7.44 -4.76 -5.76
N VAL A 189 -6.97 -3.92 -4.87
CA VAL A 189 -6.29 -4.33 -3.63
C VAL A 189 -7.22 -5.18 -2.76
N LEU A 190 -8.45 -4.74 -2.57
CA LEU A 190 -9.47 -5.47 -1.79
C LEU A 190 -9.81 -6.81 -2.45
N GLY A 191 -9.94 -6.86 -3.77
CA GLY A 191 -10.16 -8.11 -4.50
C GLY A 191 -9.01 -9.12 -4.33
N ARG A 192 -7.77 -8.64 -4.31
CA ARG A 192 -6.60 -9.50 -4.04
C ARG A 192 -6.59 -10.01 -2.59
N ILE A 193 -6.97 -9.18 -1.60
CA ILE A 193 -7.11 -9.61 -0.20
C ILE A 193 -8.16 -10.74 -0.10
N GLU A 194 -9.31 -10.59 -0.77
CA GLU A 194 -10.35 -11.64 -0.81
C GLU A 194 -9.80 -12.94 -1.40
N THR A 195 -9.12 -12.87 -2.53
CA THR A 195 -8.55 -14.04 -3.21
C THR A 195 -7.57 -14.79 -2.30
N VAL A 196 -6.63 -14.08 -1.67
CA VAL A 196 -5.62 -14.70 -0.79
C VAL A 196 -6.26 -15.26 0.48
N THR A 197 -7.32 -14.61 0.98
CA THR A 197 -8.09 -15.13 2.12
C THR A 197 -8.75 -16.47 1.78
N GLU A 198 -9.37 -16.58 0.60
CA GLU A 198 -9.96 -17.85 0.15
C GLU A 198 -8.90 -18.95 -0.03
N GLU A 199 -7.78 -18.61 -0.65
CA GLU A 199 -6.68 -19.55 -0.86
C GLU A 199 -6.13 -20.12 0.45
N VAL A 200 -5.91 -19.26 1.45
CA VAL A 200 -5.35 -19.72 2.73
C VAL A 200 -6.35 -20.59 3.50
N LEU A 201 -7.64 -20.26 3.46
CA LEU A 201 -8.70 -21.08 4.03
C LEU A 201 -8.79 -22.44 3.33
N GLN A 202 -8.82 -22.46 2.01
CA GLN A 202 -8.90 -23.70 1.24
C GLN A 202 -7.70 -24.63 1.54
N ARG A 203 -6.49 -24.09 1.62
CA ARG A 203 -5.26 -24.85 1.94
C ARG A 203 -5.27 -25.41 3.37
N SER A 204 -5.89 -24.69 4.31
CA SER A 204 -6.02 -25.14 5.71
C SER A 204 -7.07 -26.24 5.89
N GLY A 205 -7.94 -26.45 4.91
CA GLY A 205 -9.12 -27.31 5.05
C GLY A 205 -10.22 -26.73 5.94
N LYS A 206 -10.13 -25.43 6.29
CA LYS A 206 -11.10 -24.72 7.12
C LYS A 206 -11.99 -23.81 6.27
N GLY A 207 -13.24 -23.67 6.67
CA GLY A 207 -14.16 -22.66 6.13
C GLY A 207 -14.18 -21.41 7.02
N ARG A 208 -14.82 -20.34 6.54
CA ARG A 208 -15.01 -19.10 7.34
C ARG A 208 -15.75 -19.37 8.68
N ALA A 209 -16.62 -20.36 8.73
CA ALA A 209 -17.35 -20.71 9.94
C ALA A 209 -16.43 -21.31 11.01
N ASP A 210 -15.38 -22.01 10.59
CA ASP A 210 -14.41 -22.68 11.47
C ASP A 210 -13.40 -21.72 12.10
N ILE A 211 -13.29 -20.51 11.59
CA ILE A 211 -12.44 -19.46 12.18
C ILE A 211 -13.18 -18.85 13.35
N ASP A 212 -12.57 -18.90 14.53
CA ASP A 212 -13.13 -18.31 15.76
C ASP A 212 -12.80 -16.81 15.85
N ILE A 213 -11.60 -16.42 15.42
CA ILE A 213 -11.08 -15.06 15.51
C ILE A 213 -10.23 -14.72 14.29
N VAL A 214 -10.31 -13.45 13.87
CA VAL A 214 -9.43 -12.84 12.86
C VAL A 214 -8.61 -11.75 13.53
N ILE A 215 -7.30 -11.96 13.64
CA ILE A 215 -6.36 -10.99 14.21
C ILE A 215 -5.77 -10.16 13.10
N ARG A 216 -5.96 -8.83 13.16
CA ARG A 216 -5.36 -7.87 12.23
C ARG A 216 -4.11 -7.24 12.85
N THR A 217 -3.00 -7.32 12.14
CA THR A 217 -1.72 -6.68 12.46
C THR A 217 -1.19 -5.89 11.26
N GLY A 218 -0.17 -5.08 11.50
CA GLY A 218 0.42 -4.21 10.46
C GLY A 218 -0.36 -2.93 10.19
N GLY A 219 0.38 -1.85 9.85
CA GLY A 219 -0.20 -0.51 9.69
C GLY A 219 -1.26 -0.39 8.61
N SER A 220 -1.12 -1.13 7.50
CA SER A 220 -2.10 -1.11 6.40
C SER A 220 -3.42 -1.82 6.75
N SER A 221 -3.43 -2.68 7.77
CA SER A 221 -4.66 -3.30 8.28
C SER A 221 -5.62 -2.30 8.93
N GLN A 222 -5.14 -1.09 9.26
CA GLN A 222 -5.93 0.00 9.82
C GLN A 222 -6.80 0.72 8.80
N ILE A 223 -6.55 0.50 7.50
CA ILE A 223 -7.35 1.11 6.43
C ILE A 223 -8.82 0.69 6.58
N ALA A 224 -9.73 1.66 6.67
CA ALA A 224 -11.14 1.42 6.94
C ALA A 224 -11.79 0.44 5.95
N ALA A 225 -11.42 0.51 4.67
CA ALA A 225 -11.93 -0.40 3.65
C ALA A 225 -11.49 -1.87 3.89
N VAL A 226 -10.26 -2.09 4.37
CA VAL A 226 -9.75 -3.42 4.73
C VAL A 226 -10.51 -3.97 5.94
N LYS A 227 -10.70 -3.14 6.95
CA LYS A 227 -11.49 -3.51 8.14
C LYS A 227 -12.91 -3.93 7.76
N ARG A 228 -13.59 -3.12 6.94
CA ARG A 228 -14.95 -3.44 6.47
C ARG A 228 -15.00 -4.73 5.65
N LEU A 229 -14.00 -4.98 4.80
CA LEU A 229 -13.90 -6.20 4.02
C LEU A 229 -13.83 -7.44 4.93
N LEU A 230 -12.91 -7.43 5.90
CA LEU A 230 -12.72 -8.55 6.83
C LEU A 230 -13.96 -8.74 7.71
N GLU A 231 -14.56 -7.65 8.21
CA GLU A 231 -15.79 -7.73 9.02
C GLU A 231 -16.97 -8.29 8.22
N LYS A 232 -17.06 -7.99 6.93
CA LYS A 232 -18.06 -8.58 6.03
C LYS A 232 -17.86 -10.09 5.84
N GLN A 233 -16.57 -10.53 5.75
CA GLN A 233 -16.24 -11.95 5.57
C GLN A 233 -16.34 -12.76 6.87
N PHE A 234 -16.05 -12.15 8.01
CA PHE A 234 -16.02 -12.76 9.34
C PHE A 234 -16.77 -11.91 10.36
N PRO A 235 -18.10 -11.81 10.27
CA PRO A 235 -18.89 -10.91 11.10
C PRO A 235 -18.70 -11.15 12.60
N GLY A 236 -18.32 -10.11 13.35
CA GLY A 236 -18.14 -10.15 14.80
C GLY A 236 -16.94 -10.97 15.29
N LYS A 237 -16.06 -11.40 14.38
CA LYS A 237 -14.84 -12.18 14.70
C LYS A 237 -13.55 -11.39 14.50
N VAL A 238 -13.63 -10.19 13.91
CA VAL A 238 -12.45 -9.38 13.59
C VAL A 238 -12.03 -8.59 14.81
N THR A 239 -10.80 -8.77 15.24
CA THR A 239 -10.19 -8.01 16.32
C THR A 239 -8.91 -7.33 15.85
N GLU A 240 -8.61 -6.20 16.48
CA GLU A 240 -7.34 -5.53 16.34
C GLU A 240 -6.46 -5.92 17.51
N HIS A 241 -5.26 -6.40 17.21
CA HIS A 241 -4.27 -6.68 18.22
C HIS A 241 -2.99 -5.96 17.86
N ASP A 242 -2.48 -5.16 18.76
CA ASP A 242 -1.39 -4.18 18.58
C ASP A 242 -0.66 -4.31 17.23
N PRO A 243 -0.92 -3.42 16.26
CA PRO A 243 -0.47 -3.58 14.88
C PRO A 243 1.04 -3.53 14.70
N PHE A 244 1.78 -3.12 15.75
CA PHE A 244 3.22 -2.88 15.67
C PHE A 244 4.04 -3.78 16.60
N THR A 245 3.49 -4.24 17.72
CA THR A 245 4.23 -4.96 18.76
C THR A 245 3.78 -6.39 19.00
N SER A 246 2.63 -6.82 18.43
CA SER A 246 2.03 -8.14 18.67
C SER A 246 3.00 -9.31 18.43
N VAL A 247 3.78 -9.27 17.34
CA VAL A 247 4.76 -10.31 17.03
C VAL A 247 5.90 -10.31 18.05
N ALA A 248 6.44 -9.14 18.38
CA ALA A 248 7.53 -9.01 19.38
C ALA A 248 7.06 -9.44 20.77
N ALA A 249 5.86 -9.05 21.19
CA ALA A 249 5.25 -9.47 22.44
C ALA A 249 5.05 -10.98 22.49
N GLY A 250 4.49 -11.58 21.44
CA GLY A 250 4.30 -13.02 21.37
C GLY A 250 5.60 -13.82 21.39
N LEU A 251 6.68 -13.32 20.76
CA LEU A 251 8.00 -13.92 20.83
C LEU A 251 8.58 -13.84 22.25
N ALA A 252 8.39 -12.74 22.95
CA ALA A 252 8.81 -12.59 24.35
C ALA A 252 8.05 -13.55 25.26
N ILE A 253 6.72 -13.70 25.06
CA ILE A 253 5.89 -14.66 25.79
C ILE A 253 6.34 -16.10 25.52
N ALA A 254 6.59 -16.46 24.25
CA ALA A 254 7.08 -17.78 23.87
C ALA A 254 8.43 -18.08 24.57
N SER A 255 9.34 -17.13 24.58
CA SER A 255 10.64 -17.27 25.25
C SER A 255 10.50 -17.42 26.77
N TYR A 256 9.60 -16.68 27.40
CA TYR A 256 9.39 -16.72 28.85
C TYR A 256 8.78 -18.03 29.33
N TYR A 257 7.82 -18.57 28.60
CA TYR A 257 7.13 -19.81 28.96
C TYR A 257 7.77 -21.07 28.37
N GLY A 258 8.81 -20.94 27.52
CA GLY A 258 9.54 -22.07 26.92
C GLY A 258 8.80 -22.79 25.81
N TYR A 259 7.97 -22.04 25.04
CA TYR A 259 7.26 -22.57 23.85
C TYR A 259 8.18 -22.70 22.63
#